data_607d037fa1bf554d33596d3caf820a98
#
_entry.id   607d037fa1bf554d33596d3caf820a98
#
_cell.length_a   1.000
_cell.length_b   1.000
_cell.length_c   1.000
_cell.angle_alpha   90.00
_cell.angle_beta   90.00
_cell.angle_gamma   90.00
#
_symmetry.space_group_name_H-M   'P 1'
#
loop_
_entity.id
_entity.type
_entity.pdbx_description
1 polymer ?
#
loop_
_entity_poly.entity_id
_entity_poly.type
_entity_poly.pdbx_seq_one_letter_code
_entity_poly.pdbx_strand_id
1 'polypeptide(L)'
;IYGGALPSHPCMDAPLPEDTSEDRPHIAFTPYLRQLTERVIDGLEDQLDRARAIYDYLTHHIDYRYQPPYLLLGSIADDCAHSLRGDCGVMALTFITMCRIAGVPARWQSGLYVAPDSVGPHDWAEFYTPQTGWLNADVSFGSSARRMGEEWRRRHYFGNLDPWRMVANNRFQAEFVPAFDGIREDPYDN
;
A
#
# COMPACT_ATOMS: atom_id res chain seq x y z
N ILE A 1 -4.89 19.51 11.81
CA ILE A 1 -4.82 19.50 10.35
C ILE A 1 -5.12 18.07 9.83
N TYR A 2 -6.20 17.49 10.26
CA TYR A 2 -6.64 16.19 9.78
C TYR A 2 -8.07 16.35 9.25
N GLY A 3 -8.21 16.99 8.11
CA GLY A 3 -9.49 17.10 7.42
C GLY A 3 -9.56 16.04 6.34
N GLY A 4 -10.59 15.20 6.31
CA GLY A 4 -10.74 14.14 5.33
C GLY A 4 -11.04 14.60 3.89
N ALA A 5 -10.65 15.82 3.52
CA ALA A 5 -10.70 16.29 2.14
C ALA A 5 -9.48 15.76 1.37
N LEU A 6 -9.69 15.32 0.15
CA LEU A 6 -8.61 14.93 -0.76
C LEU A 6 -7.74 16.14 -1.10
N PRO A 7 -6.42 15.95 -1.35
CA PRO A 7 -5.53 17.03 -1.73
C PRO A 7 -6.03 17.78 -2.98
N SER A 8 -5.91 19.09 -2.98
CA SER A 8 -6.32 19.94 -4.10
C SER A 8 -5.28 20.07 -5.22
N HIS A 9 -4.09 19.52 -5.02
CA HIS A 9 -2.99 19.55 -5.99
C HIS A 9 -2.47 18.13 -6.25
N PRO A 10 -3.04 17.43 -7.22
CA PRO A 10 -2.58 16.08 -7.58
C PRO A 10 -1.18 16.13 -8.17
N CYS A 11 -0.37 15.11 -7.89
CA CYS A 11 0.81 14.83 -8.69
C CYS A 11 0.35 14.49 -10.13
N MET A 12 0.84 15.25 -11.10
CA MET A 12 0.35 15.22 -12.48
C MET A 12 1.02 14.13 -13.34
N ASP A 13 1.93 13.34 -12.78
CA ASP A 13 2.58 12.26 -13.52
C ASP A 13 1.54 11.19 -13.88
N ALA A 14 1.46 10.86 -15.16
CA ALA A 14 0.56 9.80 -15.62
C ALA A 14 1.05 8.44 -15.13
N PRO A 15 0.13 7.50 -14.83
CA PRO A 15 0.51 6.13 -14.52
C PRO A 15 1.28 5.47 -15.66
N LEU A 16 2.23 4.62 -15.28
CA LEU A 16 2.97 3.77 -16.22
C LEU A 16 2.26 2.41 -16.37
N PRO A 17 2.55 1.64 -17.43
CA PRO A 17 1.96 0.30 -17.60
C PRO A 17 2.20 -0.64 -16.44
N GLU A 18 3.36 -0.55 -15.77
CA GLU A 18 3.70 -1.33 -14.59
C GLU A 18 2.80 -1.04 -13.38
N ASP A 19 2.19 0.15 -13.30
CA ASP A 19 1.31 0.52 -12.18
C ASP A 19 -0.04 -0.21 -12.22
N THR A 20 -0.33 -0.95 -13.29
CA THR A 20 -1.56 -1.76 -13.45
C THR A 20 -1.28 -3.24 -13.69
N SER A 21 -0.02 -3.63 -13.81
CA SER A 21 0.39 -5.01 -14.12
C SER A 21 0.82 -5.78 -12.88
N GLU A 22 0.93 -7.10 -13.03
CA GLU A 22 1.61 -7.96 -12.05
C GLU A 22 3.09 -7.58 -11.96
N ASP A 23 3.63 -7.74 -10.76
CA ASP A 23 5.08 -7.71 -10.48
C ASP A 23 5.41 -8.91 -9.56
N ARG A 24 5.64 -10.04 -10.18
CA ARG A 24 5.85 -11.33 -9.50
C ARG A 24 7.24 -11.38 -8.84
N PRO A 25 7.37 -12.08 -7.70
CA PRO A 25 6.33 -12.95 -7.10
C PRO A 25 5.36 -12.22 -6.17
N HIS A 26 5.66 -10.99 -5.74
CA HIS A 26 5.01 -10.38 -4.58
C HIS A 26 3.73 -9.61 -4.91
N ILE A 27 3.62 -9.05 -6.11
CA ILE A 27 2.39 -8.45 -6.66
C ILE A 27 1.81 -9.42 -7.69
N ALA A 28 1.33 -10.57 -7.23
CA ALA A 28 0.79 -11.63 -8.08
C ALA A 28 -0.74 -11.62 -8.09
N PHE A 29 -1.33 -11.66 -9.28
CA PHE A 29 -2.78 -11.70 -9.45
C PHE A 29 -3.30 -13.14 -9.31
N THR A 30 -3.16 -13.72 -8.12
CA THR A 30 -3.61 -15.08 -7.83
C THR A 30 -5.12 -15.24 -8.00
N PRO A 31 -5.62 -16.45 -8.25
CA PRO A 31 -7.07 -16.68 -8.31
C PRO A 31 -7.80 -16.23 -7.04
N TYR A 32 -7.16 -16.42 -5.87
CA TYR A 32 -7.74 -16.01 -4.60
C TYR A 32 -7.85 -14.48 -4.48
N LEU A 33 -6.76 -13.75 -4.77
CA LEU A 33 -6.77 -12.28 -4.74
C LEU A 33 -7.73 -11.68 -5.76
N ARG A 34 -7.85 -12.27 -6.97
CA ARG A 34 -8.86 -11.85 -7.95
C ARG A 34 -10.27 -11.99 -7.39
N GLN A 35 -10.61 -13.17 -6.88
CA GLN A 35 -11.95 -13.43 -6.31
C GLN A 35 -12.22 -12.53 -5.09
N LEU A 36 -11.23 -12.33 -4.22
CA LEU A 36 -11.38 -11.46 -3.07
C LEU A 36 -11.62 -10.02 -3.50
N THR A 37 -10.82 -9.51 -4.44
CA THR A 37 -10.95 -8.15 -4.96
C THR A 37 -12.32 -7.94 -5.63
N GLU A 38 -12.76 -8.85 -6.49
CA GLU A 38 -14.07 -8.80 -7.14
C GLU A 38 -15.21 -8.68 -6.12
N ARG A 39 -15.15 -9.45 -5.03
CA ARG A 39 -16.14 -9.34 -3.94
C ARG A 39 -16.12 -8.02 -3.21
N VAL A 40 -14.93 -7.47 -2.99
CA VAL A 40 -14.75 -6.21 -2.25
C VAL A 40 -15.26 -5.02 -3.05
N ILE A 41 -15.09 -5.05 -4.37
CA ILE A 41 -15.49 -3.95 -5.27
C ILE A 41 -16.82 -4.20 -5.99
N ASP A 42 -17.58 -5.21 -5.57
CA ASP A 42 -18.83 -5.60 -6.25
C ASP A 42 -19.79 -4.41 -6.41
N GLY A 43 -20.24 -4.20 -7.64
CA GLY A 43 -21.10 -3.08 -8.00
C GLY A 43 -20.44 -1.70 -8.08
N LEU A 44 -19.14 -1.57 -7.86
CA LEU A 44 -18.43 -0.29 -7.93
C LEU A 44 -17.79 -0.10 -9.33
N GLU A 45 -18.07 1.04 -9.96
CA GLU A 45 -17.51 1.40 -11.27
C GLU A 45 -16.38 2.43 -11.16
N ASP A 46 -16.50 3.38 -10.24
CA ASP A 46 -15.52 4.46 -10.05
C ASP A 46 -14.24 3.96 -9.40
N GLN A 47 -13.07 4.40 -9.91
CA GLN A 47 -11.76 3.96 -9.43
C GLN A 47 -11.47 4.42 -8.00
N LEU A 48 -11.91 5.61 -7.61
CA LEU A 48 -11.72 6.12 -6.26
C LEU A 48 -12.55 5.30 -5.25
N ASP A 49 -13.79 4.94 -5.62
CA ASP A 49 -14.66 4.11 -4.79
C ASP A 49 -14.11 2.69 -4.65
N ARG A 50 -13.57 2.11 -5.73
CA ARG A 50 -12.87 0.81 -5.68
C ARG A 50 -11.67 0.85 -4.74
N ALA A 51 -10.80 1.85 -4.88
CA ALA A 51 -9.63 2.00 -4.00
C ALA A 51 -10.06 2.19 -2.54
N ARG A 52 -11.11 2.96 -2.28
CA ARG A 52 -11.66 3.15 -0.94
C ARG A 52 -12.22 1.86 -0.36
N ALA A 53 -12.99 1.10 -1.12
CA ALA A 53 -13.52 -0.17 -0.66
C ALA A 53 -12.41 -1.17 -0.31
N ILE A 54 -11.34 -1.22 -1.10
CA ILE A 54 -10.16 -2.04 -0.84
C ILE A 54 -9.46 -1.56 0.44
N TYR A 55 -9.22 -0.26 0.60
CA TYR A 55 -8.63 0.31 1.81
C TYR A 55 -9.46 0.01 3.06
N ASP A 56 -10.77 0.21 2.97
CA ASP A 56 -11.70 -0.06 4.07
C ASP A 56 -11.69 -1.55 4.43
N TYR A 57 -11.72 -2.44 3.45
CA TYR A 57 -11.61 -3.88 3.68
C TYR A 57 -10.31 -4.22 4.41
N LEU A 58 -9.17 -3.79 3.90
CA LEU A 58 -7.86 -4.14 4.46
C LEU A 58 -7.69 -3.58 5.88
N THR A 59 -8.04 -2.32 6.11
CA THR A 59 -7.94 -1.70 7.44
C THR A 59 -8.86 -2.34 8.49
N HIS A 60 -9.95 -2.99 8.08
CA HIS A 60 -10.85 -3.70 8.98
C HIS A 60 -10.46 -5.15 9.25
N HIS A 61 -9.78 -5.81 8.32
CA HIS A 61 -9.52 -7.25 8.41
C HIS A 61 -8.08 -7.60 8.69
N ILE A 62 -7.10 -6.74 8.34
CA ILE A 62 -5.69 -7.05 8.53
C ILE A 62 -5.18 -6.41 9.82
N ASP A 63 -4.58 -7.25 10.67
CA ASP A 63 -3.90 -6.81 11.89
C ASP A 63 -2.43 -6.53 11.61
N TYR A 64 -1.92 -5.39 12.13
CA TYR A 64 -0.49 -5.11 12.15
C TYR A 64 0.20 -6.07 13.12
N ARG A 65 0.94 -7.03 12.56
CA ARG A 65 1.61 -8.07 13.33
C ARG A 65 2.87 -8.55 12.62
N TYR A 66 3.74 -9.18 13.39
CA TYR A 66 4.89 -9.90 12.85
C TYR A 66 4.45 -10.97 11.83
N GLN A 67 5.20 -11.05 10.73
CA GLN A 67 5.15 -12.13 9.73
C GLN A 67 6.57 -12.67 9.51
N PRO A 68 6.72 -13.80 8.79
CA PRO A 68 8.04 -14.27 8.37
C PRO A 68 8.78 -13.20 7.53
N PRO A 69 10.12 -13.24 7.48
CA PRO A 69 10.88 -12.40 6.55
C PRO A 69 10.37 -12.51 5.11
N TYR A 70 10.36 -11.41 4.39
CA TYR A 70 9.80 -11.33 3.02
C TYR A 70 10.41 -12.37 2.07
N LEU A 71 11.71 -12.64 2.22
CA LEU A 71 12.44 -13.70 1.50
C LEU A 71 11.78 -15.09 1.60
N LEU A 72 11.07 -15.37 2.69
CA LEU A 72 10.42 -16.67 2.93
C LEU A 72 8.96 -16.72 2.45
N LEU A 73 8.42 -15.59 1.99
CA LEU A 73 7.05 -15.50 1.47
C LEU A 73 7.02 -15.77 -0.02
N GLY A 74 6.21 -16.71 -0.45
CA GLY A 74 6.07 -17.05 -1.86
C GLY A 74 5.39 -15.93 -2.67
N SER A 75 4.41 -15.25 -2.05
CA SER A 75 3.78 -14.04 -2.58
C SER A 75 3.28 -13.22 -1.40
N ILE A 76 3.87 -12.06 -1.17
CA ILE A 76 3.56 -11.24 0.01
C ILE A 76 2.08 -10.86 0.07
N ALA A 77 1.51 -10.39 -1.04
CA ALA A 77 0.10 -9.98 -1.07
C ALA A 77 -0.86 -11.16 -0.86
N ASP A 78 -0.57 -12.32 -1.45
CA ASP A 78 -1.41 -13.52 -1.31
C ASP A 78 -1.33 -14.10 0.10
N ASP A 79 -0.13 -14.20 0.65
CA ASP A 79 0.10 -14.66 2.03
C ASP A 79 -0.62 -13.75 3.05
N CYS A 80 -0.58 -12.43 2.84
CA CYS A 80 -1.29 -11.46 3.68
C CYS A 80 -2.81 -11.63 3.59
N ALA A 81 -3.34 -11.79 2.37
CA ALA A 81 -4.78 -11.97 2.16
C ALA A 81 -5.32 -13.24 2.83
N HIS A 82 -4.50 -14.29 2.94
CA HIS A 82 -4.86 -15.52 3.64
C HIS A 82 -4.66 -15.43 5.16
N SER A 83 -3.55 -14.85 5.60
CA SER A 83 -3.18 -14.81 7.03
C SER A 83 -3.86 -13.68 7.80
N LEU A 84 -4.35 -12.64 7.11
CA LEU A 84 -4.94 -11.41 7.64
C LEU A 84 -4.01 -10.68 8.63
N ARG A 85 -2.71 -10.71 8.36
CA ARG A 85 -1.68 -10.06 9.16
C ARG A 85 -0.51 -9.60 8.28
N GLY A 86 0.15 -8.55 8.72
CA GLY A 86 1.34 -8.04 8.07
C GLY A 86 1.88 -6.79 8.75
N ASP A 87 3.07 -6.37 8.35
CA ASP A 87 3.61 -5.05 8.66
C ASP A 87 3.19 -4.00 7.62
N CYS A 88 3.83 -2.83 7.66
CA CYS A 88 3.50 -1.74 6.75
C CYS A 88 3.71 -2.12 5.28
N GLY A 89 4.82 -2.75 4.95
CA GLY A 89 5.14 -3.14 3.58
C GLY A 89 4.21 -4.24 3.05
N VAL A 90 3.94 -5.25 3.86
CA VAL A 90 2.99 -6.32 3.50
C VAL A 90 1.59 -5.77 3.24
N MET A 91 1.13 -4.84 4.08
CA MET A 91 -0.18 -4.21 3.90
C MET A 91 -0.21 -3.29 2.66
N ALA A 92 0.88 -2.55 2.40
CA ALA A 92 1.01 -1.71 1.22
C ALA A 92 0.98 -2.54 -0.07
N LEU A 93 1.76 -3.63 -0.15
CA LEU A 93 1.77 -4.52 -1.31
C LEU A 93 0.42 -5.20 -1.56
N THR A 94 -0.29 -5.56 -0.50
CA THR A 94 -1.63 -6.14 -0.62
C THR A 94 -2.63 -5.13 -1.20
N PHE A 95 -2.59 -3.88 -0.71
CA PHE A 95 -3.41 -2.79 -1.26
C PHE A 95 -3.08 -2.53 -2.74
N ILE A 96 -1.79 -2.42 -3.08
CA ILE A 96 -1.33 -2.22 -4.46
C ILE A 96 -1.84 -3.34 -5.36
N THR A 97 -1.68 -4.59 -4.93
CA THR A 97 -2.10 -5.75 -5.72
C THR A 97 -3.61 -5.75 -5.99
N MET A 98 -4.42 -5.52 -4.95
CA MET A 98 -5.88 -5.46 -5.11
C MET A 98 -6.32 -4.26 -5.95
N CYS A 99 -5.69 -3.08 -5.80
CA CYS A 99 -5.95 -1.93 -6.67
C CYS A 99 -5.65 -2.24 -8.13
N ARG A 100 -4.49 -2.82 -8.43
CA ARG A 100 -4.12 -3.20 -9.81
C ARG A 100 -5.09 -4.23 -10.40
N ILE A 101 -5.53 -5.23 -9.64
CA ILE A 101 -6.58 -6.18 -10.04
C ILE A 101 -7.90 -5.44 -10.35
N ALA A 102 -8.24 -4.42 -9.56
CA ALA A 102 -9.44 -3.62 -9.74
C ALA A 102 -9.36 -2.60 -10.89
N GLY A 103 -8.22 -2.53 -11.62
CA GLY A 103 -7.98 -1.55 -12.67
C GLY A 103 -7.66 -0.14 -12.16
N VAL A 104 -7.25 -0.03 -10.90
CA VAL A 104 -6.76 1.22 -10.28
C VAL A 104 -5.24 1.19 -10.31
N PRO A 105 -4.55 2.12 -11.01
CA PRO A 105 -3.11 2.19 -10.97
C PRO A 105 -2.61 2.42 -9.55
N ALA A 106 -1.62 1.65 -9.12
CA ALA A 106 -1.07 1.76 -7.78
C ALA A 106 0.41 1.39 -7.76
N ARG A 107 1.18 2.07 -6.90
CA ARG A 107 2.62 1.87 -6.78
C ARG A 107 3.10 1.97 -5.33
N TRP A 108 4.28 1.45 -5.13
CA TRP A 108 4.99 1.45 -3.86
C TRP A 108 5.59 2.81 -3.53
N GLN A 109 5.62 3.13 -2.24
CA GLN A 109 6.43 4.20 -1.71
C GLN A 109 6.97 3.81 -0.33
N SER A 110 8.27 4.04 -0.09
CA SER A 110 8.93 3.76 1.17
C SER A 110 9.90 4.86 1.57
N GLY A 111 10.28 4.87 2.85
CA GLY A 111 11.21 5.83 3.39
C GLY A 111 11.25 5.80 4.92
N LEU A 112 11.28 6.98 5.54
CA LEU A 112 11.30 7.11 6.98
C LEU A 112 10.05 7.83 7.49
N TYR A 113 9.50 7.31 8.57
CA TYR A 113 8.65 8.04 9.48
C TYR A 113 9.54 8.78 10.49
N VAL A 114 9.42 10.10 10.59
CA VAL A 114 10.37 10.97 11.33
C VAL A 114 9.63 11.88 12.32
N ALA A 115 8.68 11.34 13.06
CA ALA A 115 8.01 12.08 14.13
C ALA A 115 8.98 12.36 15.29
N PRO A 116 8.77 13.43 16.07
CA PRO A 116 9.67 13.85 17.13
C PRO A 116 9.97 12.77 18.19
N ASP A 117 9.02 11.88 18.42
CA ASP A 117 9.06 10.81 19.42
C ASP A 117 9.21 9.41 18.83
N SER A 118 9.24 9.30 17.50
CA SER A 118 9.32 8.01 16.82
C SER A 118 9.97 8.15 15.44
N VAL A 119 11.09 7.47 15.23
CA VAL A 119 11.78 7.42 13.93
C VAL A 119 11.99 5.97 13.53
N GLY A 120 11.65 5.63 12.30
CA GLY A 120 11.86 4.29 11.77
C GLY A 120 11.51 4.16 10.27
N PRO A 121 11.92 3.05 9.64
CA PRO A 121 11.50 2.76 8.28
C PRO A 121 9.99 2.60 8.21
N HIS A 122 9.42 3.01 7.09
CA HIS A 122 7.97 2.89 6.90
C HIS A 122 7.61 2.86 5.42
N ASP A 123 6.55 2.08 5.12
CA ASP A 123 6.07 1.81 3.78
C ASP A 123 4.59 2.14 3.66
N TRP A 124 4.21 2.64 2.49
CA TRP A 124 2.83 2.96 2.13
C TRP A 124 2.63 2.83 0.62
N ALA A 125 1.41 3.03 0.17
CA ALA A 125 1.07 2.97 -1.23
C ALA A 125 0.68 4.35 -1.78
N GLU A 126 0.84 4.50 -3.09
CA GLU A 126 0.15 5.51 -3.88
C GLU A 126 -0.82 4.83 -4.84
N PHE A 127 -1.95 5.47 -5.11
CA PHE A 127 -2.92 5.05 -6.13
C PHE A 127 -3.37 6.25 -6.97
N TYR A 128 -3.80 6.00 -8.18
CA TYR A 128 -4.14 7.04 -9.14
C TYR A 128 -5.60 6.97 -9.57
N THR A 129 -6.24 8.13 -9.67
CA THR A 129 -7.47 8.27 -10.43
C THR A 129 -7.38 9.46 -11.40
N PRO A 130 -8.07 9.44 -12.55
CA PRO A 130 -8.02 10.57 -13.49
C PRO A 130 -8.50 11.89 -12.89
N GLN A 131 -9.37 11.84 -11.89
CA GLN A 131 -9.97 13.01 -11.24
C GLN A 131 -9.05 13.65 -10.20
N THR A 132 -8.22 12.86 -9.54
CA THR A 132 -7.42 13.32 -8.39
C THR A 132 -5.91 13.29 -8.63
N GLY A 133 -5.45 12.58 -9.68
CA GLY A 133 -4.04 12.25 -9.82
C GLY A 133 -3.60 11.21 -8.77
N TRP A 134 -2.32 11.19 -8.43
CA TRP A 134 -1.76 10.30 -7.41
C TRP A 134 -2.16 10.74 -6.00
N LEU A 135 -2.67 9.80 -5.24
CA LEU A 135 -3.05 9.94 -3.83
C LEU A 135 -2.32 8.87 -3.00
N ASN A 136 -2.07 9.17 -1.74
CA ASN A 136 -1.43 8.25 -0.82
C ASN A 136 -2.46 7.37 -0.09
N ALA A 137 -2.04 6.15 0.29
CA ALA A 137 -2.81 5.28 1.16
C ALA A 137 -1.86 4.55 2.14
N ASP A 138 -2.06 4.78 3.44
CA ASP A 138 -1.34 4.06 4.49
C ASP A 138 -2.29 3.12 5.23
N VAL A 139 -2.31 1.87 4.78
CA VAL A 139 -3.19 0.82 5.33
C VAL A 139 -2.81 0.49 6.77
N SER A 140 -1.53 0.49 7.09
CA SER A 140 -1.03 0.10 8.41
C SER A 140 -1.39 1.12 9.49
N PHE A 141 -1.24 2.42 9.20
CA PHE A 141 -1.68 3.48 10.09
C PHE A 141 -3.21 3.56 10.15
N GLY A 142 -3.89 3.28 9.05
CA GLY A 142 -5.34 3.14 9.03
C GLY A 142 -5.85 2.00 9.92
N SER A 143 -5.25 0.82 9.83
CA SER A 143 -5.57 -0.32 10.69
C SER A 143 -5.28 -0.03 12.17
N SER A 144 -4.16 0.63 12.45
CA SER A 144 -3.81 1.06 13.81
C SER A 144 -4.83 2.06 14.36
N ALA A 145 -5.20 3.06 13.57
CA ALA A 145 -6.21 4.05 13.95
C ALA A 145 -7.57 3.40 14.24
N ARG A 146 -8.00 2.44 13.41
CA ARG A 146 -9.22 1.68 13.66
C ARG A 146 -9.18 0.95 15.01
N ARG A 147 -8.09 0.27 15.32
CA ARG A 147 -7.94 -0.45 16.60
C ARG A 147 -8.00 0.49 17.82
N MET A 148 -7.57 1.74 17.65
CA MET A 148 -7.64 2.78 18.68
C MET A 148 -9.00 3.49 18.75
N GLY A 149 -9.96 3.16 17.86
CA GLY A 149 -11.24 3.84 17.76
C GLY A 149 -11.18 5.24 17.13
N GLU A 150 -10.08 5.55 16.44
CA GLU A 150 -9.82 6.86 15.82
C GLU A 150 -10.27 6.87 14.35
N GLU A 151 -11.56 6.77 14.11
CA GLU A 151 -12.12 6.64 12.75
C GLU A 151 -11.75 7.84 11.85
N TRP A 152 -11.67 9.04 12.41
CA TRP A 152 -11.23 10.24 11.67
C TRP A 152 -9.79 10.11 11.14
N ARG A 153 -8.90 9.49 11.93
CA ARG A 153 -7.51 9.25 11.57
C ARG A 153 -7.40 8.12 10.54
N ARG A 154 -8.21 7.05 10.67
CA ARG A 154 -8.31 6.02 9.65
C ARG A 154 -8.69 6.61 8.29
N ARG A 155 -9.71 7.46 8.25
CA ARG A 155 -10.15 8.14 7.01
C ARG A 155 -9.10 9.09 6.45
N HIS A 156 -8.29 9.70 7.31
CA HIS A 156 -7.22 10.61 6.89
C HIS A 156 -6.17 9.87 6.04
N TYR A 157 -5.77 8.67 6.44
CA TYR A 157 -4.74 7.89 5.73
C TYR A 157 -5.23 7.24 4.43
N PHE A 158 -6.41 7.52 3.98
CA PHE A 158 -6.86 7.32 2.61
C PHE A 158 -6.87 8.66 1.86
N GLY A 159 -5.95 8.83 0.95
CA GLY A 159 -5.76 10.05 0.16
C GLY A 159 -4.75 11.05 0.76
N ASN A 160 -4.33 10.86 2.01
CA ASN A 160 -3.44 11.78 2.70
C ASN A 160 -2.40 11.06 3.55
N LEU A 161 -1.30 11.78 3.85
CA LEU A 161 -0.30 11.39 4.85
C LEU A 161 -0.14 12.50 5.89
N ASP A 162 0.44 12.14 7.03
CA ASP A 162 0.96 13.12 7.98
C ASP A 162 2.27 13.76 7.46
N PRO A 163 2.73 14.88 8.06
CA PRO A 163 3.92 15.59 7.58
C PRO A 163 5.26 14.92 7.94
N TRP A 164 5.22 13.79 8.64
CA TRP A 164 6.41 13.09 9.14
C TRP A 164 6.93 12.01 8.19
N ARG A 165 6.76 12.20 6.88
CA ARG A 165 7.17 11.25 5.85
C ARG A 165 8.34 11.78 5.06
N MET A 166 9.45 11.05 5.09
CA MET A 166 10.59 11.28 4.23
C MET A 166 10.67 10.16 3.20
N VAL A 167 10.21 10.43 1.99
CA VAL A 167 10.23 9.46 0.88
C VAL A 167 11.67 9.20 0.44
N ALA A 168 12.05 7.95 0.31
CA ALA A 168 13.35 7.53 -0.18
C ALA A 168 13.26 6.70 -1.46
N ASN A 169 12.18 5.92 -1.65
CA ASN A 169 12.02 5.00 -2.75
C ASN A 169 10.55 4.92 -3.20
N ASN A 170 10.33 4.72 -4.49
CA ASN A 170 9.02 4.54 -5.10
C ASN A 170 8.86 3.21 -5.87
N ARG A 171 9.75 2.26 -5.64
CA ARG A 171 9.69 0.92 -6.22
C ARG A 171 10.04 -0.12 -5.17
N PHE A 172 9.29 -1.21 -5.18
CA PHE A 172 9.59 -2.38 -4.35
C PHE A 172 10.70 -3.20 -5.00
N GLN A 173 11.73 -3.55 -4.21
CA GLN A 173 12.88 -4.37 -4.63
C GLN A 173 13.55 -3.90 -5.94
N ALA A 174 13.65 -2.58 -6.14
CA ALA A 174 14.32 -2.03 -7.30
C ALA A 174 15.82 -2.42 -7.36
N GLU A 175 16.34 -2.60 -8.57
CA GLU A 175 17.76 -2.77 -8.78
C GLU A 175 18.53 -1.48 -8.41
N PHE A 176 19.71 -1.65 -7.83
CA PHE A 176 20.58 -0.50 -7.55
C PHE A 176 21.20 0.05 -8.84
N VAL A 177 21.27 1.39 -8.91
CA VAL A 177 21.98 2.07 -9.99
C VAL A 177 23.02 3.02 -9.35
N PRO A 178 24.34 2.74 -9.50
CA PRO A 178 24.93 1.60 -10.22
C PRO A 178 24.64 0.25 -9.54
N ALA A 179 24.75 -0.84 -10.31
CA ALA A 179 24.55 -2.19 -9.80
C ALA A 179 25.45 -2.47 -8.59
N PHE A 180 24.91 -3.16 -7.61
CA PHE A 180 25.64 -3.55 -6.39
C PHE A 180 26.03 -5.02 -6.50
N ASP A 181 27.33 -5.31 -6.44
CA ASP A 181 27.89 -6.66 -6.56
C ASP A 181 27.91 -7.43 -5.22
N GLY A 182 27.40 -6.86 -4.15
CA GLY A 182 27.32 -7.46 -2.83
C GLY A 182 26.08 -8.33 -2.63
N ILE A 183 26.10 -9.11 -1.57
CA ILE A 183 24.92 -9.85 -1.11
C ILE A 183 24.05 -8.90 -0.30
N ARG A 184 22.75 -8.84 -0.60
CA ARG A 184 21.77 -8.26 0.31
C ARG A 184 21.65 -9.17 1.52
N GLU A 185 22.05 -8.66 2.68
CA GLU A 185 22.05 -9.47 3.93
C GLU A 185 20.76 -9.31 4.71
N ASP A 186 19.96 -8.30 4.44
CA ASP A 186 18.76 -8.01 5.20
C ASP A 186 17.57 -8.84 4.71
N PRO A 187 17.08 -9.78 5.52
CA PRO A 187 15.89 -10.56 5.19
C PRO A 187 14.59 -9.73 5.26
N TYR A 188 14.65 -8.51 5.76
CA TYR A 188 13.53 -7.54 5.82
C TYR A 188 13.58 -6.53 4.67
N ASP A 189 14.29 -6.88 3.64
CA ASP A 189 14.56 -6.05 2.49
C ASP A 189 13.27 -5.59 1.79
N ASN A 190 13.07 -4.29 1.80
CA ASN A 190 11.96 -3.58 1.16
C ASN A 190 12.42 -2.92 -0.14
#